data_3b5318a27d6c5200c6a9cc2cdc9c9899
#
_entry.id   3b5318a27d6c5200c6a9cc2cdc9c9899
#
_cell.length_a   1.000
_cell.length_b   1.000
_cell.length_c   1.000
_cell.angle_alpha   90.00
_cell.angle_beta   90.00
_cell.angle_gamma   90.00
#
_symmetry.space_group_name_H-M   'P 1'
#
loop_
_entity.id
_entity.type
_entity.pdbx_description
1 polymer ?
#
loop_
_entity_poly.entity_id
_entity_poly.type
_entity_poly.pdbx_seq_one_letter_code
_entity_poly.pdbx_strand_id
1 'polypeptide(L)'
;MSQATTDGLDDTQVKLLAEQCILVDRDDNVIGAATKKDCHLYANIQKGMLHRAFSVFLFNTKGELLLQQRSDAKITFPGFWANTCCSHPLHFDEEMELKDALGVKTAARRKLKHELGIEPEQVPIEGFTYLTRVHYQAASNEGVWGEHEIDHVLVFQGDVDLNPEPNEVQEVCYVNPTQLEELLCAGDKEEKKVSPWFAKISRHLLIPKWWTKLEDVKSFQDHDTIHRL
;
A
#
# COMPACT_ATOMS: atom_id res chain seq x y z
N MET A 1 4.08 -20.05 23.08
CA MET A 1 3.92 -19.14 21.93
C MET A 1 2.46 -18.72 21.93
N SER A 2 2.15 -17.49 22.30
CA SER A 2 0.79 -16.96 22.25
C SER A 2 0.35 -16.96 20.78
N GLN A 3 -0.60 -17.81 20.42
CA GLN A 3 -1.31 -17.69 19.17
C GLN A 3 -2.02 -16.33 19.22
N ALA A 4 -1.69 -15.40 18.34
CA ALA A 4 -2.47 -14.18 18.19
C ALA A 4 -3.90 -14.62 17.89
N THR A 5 -4.79 -14.38 18.84
CA THR A 5 -6.20 -14.72 18.68
C THR A 5 -6.83 -13.72 17.72
N THR A 6 -7.75 -14.19 16.89
CA THR A 6 -8.58 -13.32 16.04
C THR A 6 -9.84 -12.88 16.80
N ASP A 7 -9.91 -13.17 18.08
CA ASP A 7 -11.04 -12.83 18.94
C ASP A 7 -11.22 -11.30 19.00
N GLY A 8 -12.41 -10.84 18.68
CA GLY A 8 -12.76 -9.41 18.66
C GLY A 8 -12.38 -8.66 17.36
N LEU A 9 -11.78 -9.34 16.38
CA LEU A 9 -11.55 -8.78 15.04
C LEU A 9 -12.79 -8.93 14.16
N ASP A 10 -12.90 -8.05 13.16
CA ASP A 10 -13.97 -8.12 12.17
C ASP A 10 -13.91 -9.40 11.32
N ASP A 11 -15.05 -10.08 11.15
CA ASP A 11 -15.14 -11.37 10.46
C ASP A 11 -14.71 -11.30 8.98
N THR A 12 -14.94 -10.18 8.30
CA THR A 12 -14.51 -9.97 6.91
C THR A 12 -13.00 -9.84 6.84
N GLN A 13 -12.41 -9.06 7.75
CA GLN A 13 -10.97 -8.90 7.85
C GLN A 13 -10.28 -10.23 8.25
N VAL A 14 -10.90 -11.02 9.12
CA VAL A 14 -10.39 -12.35 9.50
C VAL A 14 -10.36 -13.30 8.30
N LYS A 15 -11.38 -13.29 7.44
CA LYS A 15 -11.38 -14.10 6.21
C LYS A 15 -10.24 -13.72 5.27
N LEU A 16 -9.93 -12.42 5.13
CA LEU A 16 -8.83 -11.94 4.31
C LEU A 16 -7.45 -12.37 4.84
N LEU A 17 -7.33 -12.72 6.12
CA LEU A 17 -6.08 -13.25 6.69
C LEU A 17 -5.63 -14.58 6.09
N ALA A 18 -6.52 -15.32 5.42
CA ALA A 18 -6.20 -16.58 4.74
C ALA A 18 -5.59 -16.39 3.35
N GLU A 19 -5.62 -15.18 2.79
CA GLU A 19 -5.00 -14.88 1.51
C GLU A 19 -3.50 -15.23 1.53
N GLN A 20 -2.97 -15.73 0.41
CA GLN A 20 -1.57 -16.13 0.29
C GLN A 20 -0.75 -14.98 -0.28
N CYS A 21 0.08 -14.35 0.56
CA CYS A 21 1.03 -13.33 0.15
C CYS A 21 2.29 -13.98 -0.44
N ILE A 22 2.96 -13.26 -1.33
CA ILE A 22 4.22 -13.69 -1.96
C ILE A 22 5.36 -13.38 -0.99
N LEU A 23 6.02 -14.42 -0.46
CA LEU A 23 7.24 -14.26 0.32
C LEU A 23 8.41 -13.95 -0.59
N VAL A 24 9.25 -13.00 -0.18
CA VAL A 24 10.42 -12.58 -0.94
C VAL A 24 11.66 -12.48 -0.04
N ASP A 25 12.84 -12.56 -0.68
CA ASP A 25 14.09 -12.18 -0.04
C ASP A 25 14.32 -10.66 -0.10
N ARG A 26 15.47 -10.20 0.42
CA ARG A 26 15.76 -8.76 0.45
C ARG A 26 15.98 -8.13 -0.93
N ASP A 27 16.16 -8.92 -1.95
CA ASP A 27 16.36 -8.49 -3.34
C ASP A 27 15.08 -8.68 -4.18
N ASP A 28 13.95 -8.98 -3.52
CA ASP A 28 12.62 -9.20 -4.10
C ASP A 28 12.50 -10.48 -4.95
N ASN A 29 13.39 -11.46 -4.74
CA ASN A 29 13.22 -12.77 -5.35
C ASN A 29 12.16 -13.57 -4.57
N VAL A 30 11.26 -14.24 -5.30
CA VAL A 30 10.22 -15.06 -4.68
C VAL A 30 10.84 -16.28 -4.01
N ILE A 31 10.54 -16.47 -2.72
CA ILE A 31 11.03 -17.62 -1.93
C ILE A 31 9.91 -18.53 -1.44
N GLY A 32 8.65 -18.19 -1.71
CA GLY A 32 7.48 -18.99 -1.35
C GLY A 32 6.22 -18.17 -1.16
N ALA A 33 5.30 -18.72 -0.37
CA ALA A 33 4.06 -18.07 0.02
C ALA A 33 3.78 -18.30 1.50
N ALA A 34 3.04 -17.38 2.12
CA ALA A 34 2.49 -17.56 3.45
C ALA A 34 1.15 -16.85 3.58
N THR A 35 0.36 -17.24 4.57
CA THR A 35 -0.89 -16.55 4.83
C THR A 35 -0.64 -15.09 5.18
N LYS A 36 -1.58 -14.21 4.80
CA LYS A 36 -1.54 -12.80 5.21
C LYS A 36 -1.41 -12.69 6.72
N LYS A 37 -2.09 -13.57 7.49
CA LYS A 37 -1.93 -13.65 8.93
C LYS A 37 -0.46 -13.82 9.33
N ASP A 38 0.23 -14.82 8.77
CA ASP A 38 1.61 -15.13 9.15
C ASP A 38 2.56 -14.00 8.77
N CYS A 39 2.35 -13.37 7.59
CA CYS A 39 3.14 -12.26 7.11
C CYS A 39 3.05 -11.02 8.03
N HIS A 40 1.89 -10.81 8.65
CA HIS A 40 1.62 -9.63 9.49
C HIS A 40 1.79 -9.87 10.99
N LEU A 41 2.02 -11.12 11.44
CA LEU A 41 2.38 -11.37 12.83
C LEU A 41 3.77 -10.79 13.12
N TYR A 42 3.86 -9.83 14.04
CA TYR A 42 5.11 -9.13 14.32
C TYR A 42 6.22 -10.08 14.81
N ALA A 43 5.86 -11.14 15.50
CA ALA A 43 6.81 -12.19 15.90
C ALA A 43 7.46 -12.92 14.70
N ASN A 44 6.79 -13.02 13.56
CA ASN A 44 7.35 -13.59 12.33
C ASN A 44 8.19 -12.54 11.57
N ILE A 45 7.72 -11.29 11.57
CA ILE A 45 8.47 -10.14 11.03
C ILE A 45 9.83 -10.02 11.71
N GLN A 46 9.88 -10.12 13.05
CA GLN A 46 11.12 -10.10 13.82
C GLN A 46 12.09 -11.26 13.49
N LYS A 47 11.58 -12.36 12.91
CA LYS A 47 12.41 -13.48 12.40
C LYS A 47 12.81 -13.29 10.94
N GLY A 48 12.49 -12.14 10.34
CA GLY A 48 12.87 -11.80 8.97
C GLY A 48 11.82 -12.13 7.90
N MET A 49 10.59 -12.53 8.27
CA MET A 49 9.53 -12.76 7.29
C MET A 49 9.26 -11.46 6.53
N LEU A 50 9.39 -11.51 5.21
CA LEU A 50 9.31 -10.39 4.29
C LEU A 50 8.40 -10.79 3.12
N HIS A 51 7.48 -9.91 2.74
CA HIS A 51 6.55 -10.20 1.66
C HIS A 51 6.44 -9.04 0.68
N ARG A 52 5.91 -9.32 -0.51
CA ARG A 52 5.71 -8.34 -1.57
C ARG A 52 4.42 -7.58 -1.33
N ALA A 53 4.50 -6.26 -1.53
CA ALA A 53 3.37 -5.34 -1.48
C ALA A 53 3.38 -4.39 -2.66
N PHE A 54 2.34 -3.56 -2.76
CA PHE A 54 2.31 -2.43 -3.68
C PHE A 54 1.64 -1.22 -3.03
N SER A 55 2.08 -0.04 -3.44
CA SER A 55 1.45 1.25 -3.13
C SER A 55 1.03 1.97 -4.40
N VAL A 56 -0.24 2.31 -4.50
CA VAL A 56 -0.78 3.16 -5.57
C VAL A 56 -0.87 4.61 -5.09
N PHE A 57 -0.35 5.52 -5.91
CA PHE A 57 -0.53 6.96 -5.80
C PHE A 57 -1.36 7.42 -7.00
N LEU A 58 -2.66 7.65 -6.80
CA LEU A 58 -3.57 8.07 -7.85
C LEU A 58 -3.79 9.58 -7.77
N PHE A 59 -3.51 10.27 -8.87
CA PHE A 59 -3.69 11.70 -9.02
C PHE A 59 -4.85 11.99 -9.97
N ASN A 60 -5.70 12.94 -9.62
CA ASN A 60 -6.72 13.44 -10.53
C ASN A 60 -6.10 14.37 -11.60
N THR A 61 -6.92 14.84 -12.55
CA THR A 61 -6.49 15.73 -13.64
C THR A 61 -6.05 17.13 -13.16
N LYS A 62 -6.30 17.48 -11.90
CA LYS A 62 -5.80 18.71 -11.26
C LYS A 62 -4.43 18.50 -10.57
N GLY A 63 -3.89 17.28 -10.58
CA GLY A 63 -2.66 16.92 -9.89
C GLY A 63 -2.81 16.78 -8.38
N GLU A 64 -4.02 16.58 -7.87
CA GLU A 64 -4.29 16.29 -6.46
C GLU A 64 -4.23 14.78 -6.21
N LEU A 65 -3.60 14.37 -5.11
CA LEU A 65 -3.44 12.97 -4.69
C LEU A 65 -4.67 12.48 -3.94
N LEU A 66 -5.23 11.36 -4.36
CA LEU A 66 -6.27 10.66 -3.62
C LEU A 66 -5.68 9.92 -2.41
N LEU A 67 -6.14 10.26 -1.21
CA LEU A 67 -5.84 9.58 0.03
C LEU A 67 -7.03 8.76 0.52
N GLN A 68 -6.75 7.71 1.29
CA GLN A 68 -7.76 6.99 2.05
C GLN A 68 -7.46 7.02 3.55
N GLN A 69 -8.51 7.10 4.38
CA GLN A 69 -8.45 6.73 5.78
C GLN A 69 -8.89 5.28 5.92
N ARG A 70 -8.01 4.43 6.43
CA ARG A 70 -8.27 3.00 6.66
C ARG A 70 -9.42 2.83 7.63
N SER A 71 -10.32 1.89 7.37
CA SER A 71 -11.41 1.56 8.30
C SER A 71 -10.87 1.14 9.67
N ASP A 72 -11.63 1.43 10.72
CA ASP A 72 -11.33 0.93 12.07
C ASP A 72 -11.45 -0.60 12.19
N ALA A 73 -12.10 -1.26 11.22
CA ALA A 73 -12.16 -2.72 11.12
C ALA A 73 -10.83 -3.36 10.69
N LYS A 74 -9.89 -2.59 10.11
CA LYS A 74 -8.60 -3.10 9.64
C LYS A 74 -7.74 -3.63 10.79
N ILE A 75 -7.07 -4.77 10.57
CA ILE A 75 -6.23 -5.44 11.58
C ILE A 75 -4.92 -4.67 11.78
N THR A 76 -4.31 -4.17 10.69
CA THR A 76 -3.10 -3.34 10.76
C THR A 76 -3.45 -1.89 10.51
N PHE A 77 -2.91 -1.00 11.34
CA PHE A 77 -3.07 0.45 11.24
C PHE A 77 -4.53 0.92 11.03
N PRO A 78 -5.50 0.54 11.92
CA PRO A 78 -6.89 1.00 11.82
C PRO A 78 -7.00 2.51 12.05
N GLY A 79 -7.80 3.19 11.21
CA GLY A 79 -8.03 4.63 11.28
C GLY A 79 -6.86 5.50 10.78
N PHE A 80 -5.82 4.91 10.20
CA PHE A 80 -4.67 5.66 9.67
C PHE A 80 -4.93 6.20 8.26
N TRP A 81 -4.49 7.42 8.00
CA TRP A 81 -4.39 7.98 6.65
C TRP A 81 -3.24 7.33 5.87
N ALA A 82 -3.49 7.01 4.63
CA ALA A 82 -2.55 6.37 3.72
C ALA A 82 -2.69 6.89 2.29
N ASN A 83 -1.76 6.50 1.42
CA ASN A 83 -1.87 6.68 -0.03
C ASN A 83 -3.13 5.99 -0.58
N THR A 84 -3.42 6.20 -1.84
CA THR A 84 -4.67 5.78 -2.50
C THR A 84 -5.05 4.33 -2.24
N CYS A 85 -4.10 3.41 -2.39
CA CYS A 85 -4.29 1.99 -2.09
C CYS A 85 -2.94 1.37 -1.74
N CYS A 86 -2.89 0.59 -0.67
CA CYS A 86 -1.72 -0.17 -0.27
C CYS A 86 -2.15 -1.58 0.11
N SER A 87 -1.62 -2.60 -0.57
CA SER A 87 -2.02 -3.99 -0.38
C SER A 87 -0.98 -4.95 -0.96
N HIS A 88 -1.36 -6.21 -1.18
CA HIS A 88 -0.46 -7.28 -1.56
C HIS A 88 -0.89 -7.92 -2.88
N PRO A 89 0.04 -8.18 -3.81
CA PRO A 89 -0.19 -9.19 -4.83
C PRO A 89 -0.24 -10.56 -4.16
N LEU A 90 -1.12 -11.43 -4.66
CA LEU A 90 -1.32 -12.75 -4.12
C LEU A 90 -0.50 -13.79 -4.88
N HIS A 91 -0.18 -14.92 -4.23
CA HIS A 91 0.62 -15.99 -4.79
C HIS A 91 -0.19 -16.86 -5.76
N PHE A 92 -0.53 -16.29 -6.93
CA PHE A 92 -1.07 -16.99 -8.08
C PHE A 92 -0.55 -16.37 -9.39
N ASP A 93 -0.58 -17.10 -10.48
CA ASP A 93 0.19 -16.79 -11.68
C ASP A 93 0.00 -15.37 -12.22
N GLU A 94 -1.24 -14.87 -12.25
CA GLU A 94 -1.56 -13.54 -12.80
C GLU A 94 -0.98 -12.39 -11.99
N GLU A 95 -0.81 -12.55 -10.65
CA GLU A 95 -0.25 -11.52 -9.78
C GLU A 95 1.24 -11.72 -9.48
N MET A 96 1.82 -12.85 -9.94
CA MET A 96 3.26 -13.11 -9.85
C MET A 96 4.04 -12.71 -11.12
N GLU A 97 3.38 -12.33 -12.21
CA GLU A 97 4.04 -11.95 -13.45
C GLU A 97 4.92 -10.71 -13.27
N LEU A 98 6.22 -10.87 -13.51
CA LEU A 98 7.22 -9.80 -13.29
C LEU A 98 7.38 -8.87 -14.50
N LYS A 99 7.08 -9.38 -15.71
CA LYS A 99 7.25 -8.60 -16.93
C LYS A 99 6.41 -7.32 -16.87
N ASP A 100 7.05 -6.19 -17.08
CA ASP A 100 6.42 -4.85 -17.06
C ASP A 100 5.65 -4.55 -15.76
N ALA A 101 6.02 -5.23 -14.66
CA ALA A 101 5.33 -5.20 -13.37
C ALA A 101 3.84 -5.58 -13.47
N LEU A 102 3.48 -6.47 -14.41
CA LEU A 102 2.10 -6.82 -14.71
C LEU A 102 1.38 -7.39 -13.49
N GLY A 103 2.04 -8.25 -12.72
CA GLY A 103 1.45 -8.88 -11.54
C GLY A 103 1.01 -7.85 -10.49
N VAL A 104 1.88 -6.92 -10.12
CA VAL A 104 1.52 -5.88 -9.13
C VAL A 104 0.50 -4.89 -9.67
N LYS A 105 0.49 -4.58 -10.97
CA LYS A 105 -0.54 -3.75 -11.61
C LYS A 105 -1.91 -4.45 -11.61
N THR A 106 -1.94 -5.76 -11.84
CA THR A 106 -3.15 -6.58 -11.77
C THR A 106 -3.71 -6.59 -10.35
N ALA A 107 -2.86 -6.82 -9.35
CA ALA A 107 -3.23 -6.76 -7.95
C ALA A 107 -3.75 -5.36 -7.55
N ALA A 108 -3.07 -4.30 -8.00
CA ALA A 108 -3.48 -2.91 -7.74
C ALA A 108 -4.89 -2.63 -8.29
N ARG A 109 -5.17 -3.00 -9.55
CA ARG A 109 -6.49 -2.83 -10.16
C ARG A 109 -7.58 -3.61 -9.39
N ARG A 110 -7.30 -4.86 -8.98
CA ARG A 110 -8.19 -5.66 -8.16
C ARG A 110 -8.51 -4.97 -6.83
N LYS A 111 -7.50 -4.43 -6.15
CA LYS A 111 -7.67 -3.80 -4.83
C LYS A 111 -8.28 -2.41 -4.92
N LEU A 112 -8.01 -1.62 -5.96
CA LEU A 112 -8.71 -0.36 -6.22
C LEU A 112 -10.22 -0.58 -6.38
N LYS A 113 -10.63 -1.65 -7.09
CA LYS A 113 -12.04 -2.04 -7.17
C LYS A 113 -12.58 -2.47 -5.82
N HIS A 114 -11.85 -3.29 -5.08
CA HIS A 114 -12.30 -3.83 -3.79
C HIS A 114 -12.40 -2.75 -2.71
N GLU A 115 -11.40 -1.87 -2.59
CA GLU A 115 -11.33 -0.89 -1.49
C GLU A 115 -12.09 0.41 -1.81
N LEU A 116 -11.98 0.90 -3.05
CA LEU A 116 -12.48 2.21 -3.47
C LEU A 116 -13.63 2.16 -4.46
N GLY A 117 -14.04 0.96 -4.90
CA GLY A 117 -15.10 0.77 -5.89
C GLY A 117 -14.77 1.30 -7.28
N ILE A 118 -13.49 1.58 -7.57
CA ILE A 118 -13.05 2.08 -8.88
C ILE A 118 -13.15 0.96 -9.91
N GLU A 119 -13.95 1.15 -10.96
CA GLU A 119 -14.11 0.14 -11.99
C GLU A 119 -12.81 -0.08 -12.78
N PRO A 120 -12.47 -1.34 -13.14
CA PRO A 120 -11.23 -1.66 -13.85
C PRO A 120 -11.03 -0.90 -15.16
N GLU A 121 -12.12 -0.52 -15.82
CA GLU A 121 -12.11 0.24 -17.07
C GLU A 121 -11.61 1.68 -16.87
N GLN A 122 -11.75 2.23 -15.67
CA GLN A 122 -11.26 3.57 -15.32
C GLN A 122 -9.76 3.59 -15.01
N VAL A 123 -9.19 2.42 -14.67
CA VAL A 123 -7.78 2.24 -14.33
C VAL A 123 -7.15 1.11 -15.16
N PRO A 124 -7.06 1.26 -16.50
CA PRO A 124 -6.45 0.26 -17.36
C PRO A 124 -4.99 0.00 -16.95
N ILE A 125 -4.52 -1.24 -17.13
CA ILE A 125 -3.17 -1.68 -16.74
C ILE A 125 -2.07 -0.80 -17.31
N GLU A 126 -2.24 -0.36 -18.55
CA GLU A 126 -1.29 0.48 -19.30
C GLU A 126 -1.20 1.90 -18.73
N GLY A 127 -2.22 2.35 -17.97
CA GLY A 127 -2.24 3.65 -17.30
C GLY A 127 -1.35 3.71 -16.06
N PHE A 128 -0.97 2.56 -15.49
CA PHE A 128 -0.07 2.54 -14.36
C PHE A 128 1.38 2.74 -14.76
N THR A 129 2.03 3.73 -14.15
CA THR A 129 3.48 3.90 -14.20
C THR A 129 4.09 3.22 -12.99
N TYR A 130 4.87 2.15 -13.21
CA TYR A 130 5.68 1.52 -12.17
C TYR A 130 6.95 2.35 -11.95
N LEU A 131 7.18 2.85 -10.73
CA LEU A 131 8.29 3.74 -10.43
C LEU A 131 9.51 3.02 -9.87
N THR A 132 9.34 2.37 -8.72
CA THR A 132 10.47 1.82 -7.96
C THR A 132 9.98 0.86 -6.89
N ARG A 133 10.90 0.35 -6.06
CA ARG A 133 10.61 -0.46 -4.88
C ARG A 133 11.10 0.20 -3.60
N VAL A 134 10.31 0.03 -2.54
CA VAL A 134 10.63 0.53 -1.20
C VAL A 134 10.60 -0.64 -0.22
N HIS A 135 11.62 -0.75 0.61
CA HIS A 135 11.64 -1.71 1.71
C HIS A 135 11.45 -0.99 3.03
N TYR A 136 10.44 -1.38 3.78
CA TYR A 136 10.19 -0.83 5.11
C TYR A 136 9.69 -1.90 6.08
N GLN A 137 9.80 -1.58 7.37
CA GLN A 137 9.23 -2.35 8.45
C GLN A 137 8.58 -1.42 9.46
N ALA A 138 7.37 -1.77 9.94
CA ALA A 138 6.67 -1.00 10.95
C ALA A 138 5.84 -1.93 11.85
N ALA A 139 5.89 -1.71 13.17
CA ALA A 139 4.96 -2.33 14.10
C ALA A 139 3.63 -1.58 14.07
N SER A 140 2.53 -2.33 14.08
CA SER A 140 1.18 -1.83 14.29
C SER A 140 0.74 -2.16 15.71
N ASN A 141 -0.16 -1.36 16.24
CA ASN A 141 -0.89 -1.55 17.50
C ASN A 141 -0.27 -2.58 18.47
N GLU A 142 0.21 -2.12 19.62
CA GLU A 142 0.71 -2.96 20.73
C GLU A 142 1.74 -4.06 20.37
N GLY A 143 2.26 -4.04 19.12
CA GLY A 143 3.32 -4.96 18.70
C GLY A 143 2.89 -6.40 18.41
N VAL A 144 1.59 -6.68 18.29
CA VAL A 144 1.08 -8.00 17.87
C VAL A 144 1.17 -8.15 16.35
N TRP A 145 0.79 -7.08 15.63
CA TRP A 145 0.76 -7.02 14.19
C TRP A 145 1.78 -6.01 13.65
N GLY A 146 2.09 -6.09 12.37
CA GLY A 146 2.99 -5.16 11.71
C GLY A 146 3.08 -5.41 10.21
N GLU A 147 3.93 -4.62 9.57
CA GLU A 147 4.25 -4.70 8.15
C GLU A 147 5.77 -4.87 7.97
N HIS A 148 6.18 -5.73 7.04
CA HIS A 148 7.56 -5.85 6.59
C HIS A 148 7.54 -6.23 5.11
N GLU A 149 7.82 -5.26 4.25
CA GLU A 149 7.44 -5.33 2.85
C GLU A 149 8.54 -4.83 1.91
N ILE A 150 8.62 -5.49 0.73
CA ILE A 150 9.12 -4.87 -0.49
C ILE A 150 7.89 -4.33 -1.23
N ASP A 151 7.71 -3.04 -1.16
CA ASP A 151 6.55 -2.31 -1.65
C ASP A 151 6.83 -1.74 -3.04
N HIS A 152 6.08 -2.18 -4.03
CA HIS A 152 6.17 -1.76 -5.42
C HIS A 152 5.33 -0.51 -5.65
N VAL A 153 5.96 0.60 -6.01
CA VAL A 153 5.29 1.90 -6.14
C VAL A 153 4.74 2.11 -7.53
N LEU A 154 3.44 2.35 -7.60
CA LEU A 154 2.67 2.62 -8.81
C LEU A 154 2.08 4.03 -8.77
N VAL A 155 2.17 4.75 -9.87
CA VAL A 155 1.47 6.02 -10.09
C VAL A 155 0.41 5.83 -11.17
N PHE A 156 -0.76 6.40 -10.93
CA PHE A 156 -1.85 6.53 -11.92
C PHE A 156 -2.31 7.99 -11.97
N GLN A 157 -2.61 8.49 -13.16
CA GLN A 157 -3.13 9.84 -13.38
C GLN A 157 -4.44 9.77 -14.16
N GLY A 158 -5.52 10.23 -13.56
CA GLY A 158 -6.85 10.24 -14.17
C GLY A 158 -7.94 10.49 -13.14
N ASP A 159 -9.07 10.98 -13.61
CA ASP A 159 -10.27 11.12 -12.78
C ASP A 159 -10.98 9.76 -12.69
N VAL A 160 -11.51 9.44 -11.51
CA VAL A 160 -12.19 8.18 -11.22
C VAL A 160 -13.45 8.41 -10.39
N ASP A 161 -14.42 7.53 -10.57
CA ASP A 161 -15.59 7.46 -9.68
C ASP A 161 -15.26 6.62 -8.45
N LEU A 162 -15.70 7.07 -7.28
CA LEU A 162 -15.41 6.44 -6.01
C LEU A 162 -16.68 5.88 -5.37
N ASN A 163 -16.58 4.63 -4.91
CA ASN A 163 -17.61 3.98 -4.07
C ASN A 163 -16.90 3.11 -3.01
N PRO A 164 -16.30 3.73 -1.98
CA PRO A 164 -15.48 3.04 -1.00
C PRO A 164 -16.24 1.93 -0.26
N GLU A 165 -15.57 0.79 -0.06
CA GLU A 165 -16.04 -0.32 0.79
C GLU A 165 -15.86 0.05 2.27
N PRO A 166 -16.92 0.22 3.08
CA PRO A 166 -16.80 0.71 4.45
C PRO A 166 -15.98 -0.18 5.38
N ASN A 167 -15.90 -1.49 5.09
CA ASN A 167 -15.05 -2.41 5.85
C ASN A 167 -13.55 -2.20 5.59
N GLU A 168 -13.20 -1.58 4.46
CA GLU A 168 -11.82 -1.30 4.05
C GLU A 168 -11.43 0.17 4.27
N VAL A 169 -12.32 1.10 3.94
CA VAL A 169 -12.04 2.54 3.86
C VAL A 169 -13.12 3.33 4.57
N GLN A 170 -12.71 4.15 5.52
CA GLN A 170 -13.60 5.00 6.32
C GLN A 170 -13.88 6.34 5.65
N GLU A 171 -12.85 6.94 5.03
CA GLU A 171 -12.92 8.25 4.39
C GLU A 171 -11.93 8.34 3.23
N VAL A 172 -12.24 9.17 2.24
CA VAL A 172 -11.34 9.52 1.13
C VAL A 172 -11.30 11.02 0.94
N CYS A 173 -10.14 11.55 0.53
CA CYS A 173 -10.02 12.94 0.14
C CYS A 173 -8.94 13.13 -0.92
N TYR A 174 -9.08 14.17 -1.73
CA TYR A 174 -8.00 14.65 -2.59
C TYR A 174 -7.24 15.76 -1.88
N VAL A 175 -5.91 15.71 -1.96
CA VAL A 175 -5.02 16.70 -1.34
C VAL A 175 -4.03 17.25 -2.36
N ASN A 176 -3.66 18.52 -2.20
CA ASN A 176 -2.53 19.13 -2.87
C ASN A 176 -1.24 18.96 -2.03
N PRO A 177 -0.04 19.33 -2.54
CA PRO A 177 1.22 19.18 -1.79
C PRO A 177 1.21 19.86 -0.41
N THR A 178 0.67 21.08 -0.30
CA THR A 178 0.61 21.81 0.98
C THR A 178 -0.26 21.09 2.00
N GLN A 179 -1.43 20.62 1.60
CA GLN A 179 -2.33 19.87 2.47
C GLN A 179 -1.72 18.52 2.91
N LEU A 180 -0.94 17.87 2.04
CA LEU A 180 -0.20 16.67 2.44
C LEU A 180 0.87 17.00 3.48
N GLU A 181 1.64 18.08 3.29
CA GLU A 181 2.64 18.50 4.28
C GLU A 181 1.99 18.83 5.64
N GLU A 182 0.84 19.50 5.65
CA GLU A 182 0.06 19.75 6.87
C GLU A 182 -0.39 18.44 7.55
N LEU A 183 -0.89 17.46 6.77
CA LEU A 183 -1.26 16.14 7.30
C LEU A 183 -0.06 15.41 7.91
N LEU A 184 1.09 15.42 7.25
CA LEU A 184 2.31 14.79 7.74
C LEU A 184 2.82 15.48 9.03
N CYS A 185 2.75 16.81 9.09
CA CYS A 185 3.09 17.56 10.30
C CYS A 185 2.14 17.27 11.48
N ALA A 186 0.83 17.13 11.20
CA ALA A 186 -0.14 16.72 12.20
C ALA A 186 0.11 15.27 12.67
N GLY A 187 0.58 14.39 11.75
CA GLY A 187 1.03 13.04 12.09
C GLY A 187 2.22 13.01 13.06
N ASP A 188 3.22 13.86 12.83
CA ASP A 188 4.39 13.97 13.72
C ASP A 188 4.02 14.44 15.15
N LYS A 189 2.95 15.22 15.26
CA LYS A 189 2.42 15.70 16.54
C LYS A 189 1.42 14.74 17.19
N GLU A 190 1.18 13.60 16.57
CA GLU A 190 0.16 12.61 16.97
C GLU A 190 -1.29 13.15 16.98
N GLU A 191 -1.53 14.29 16.30
CA GLU A 191 -2.88 14.88 16.12
C GLU A 191 -3.71 14.13 15.07
N LYS A 192 -3.01 13.46 14.12
CA LYS A 192 -3.58 12.60 13.09
C LYS A 192 -2.80 11.28 13.00
N LYS A 193 -3.50 10.21 12.72
CA LYS A 193 -2.87 8.91 12.46
C LYS A 193 -2.46 8.84 10.99
N VAL A 194 -1.16 8.79 10.71
CA VAL A 194 -0.60 8.67 9.35
C VAL A 194 0.24 7.39 9.27
N SER A 195 0.00 6.57 8.27
CA SER A 195 0.72 5.30 8.14
C SER A 195 2.22 5.50 7.91
N PRO A 196 3.08 4.70 8.55
CA PRO A 196 4.53 4.91 8.52
C PRO A 196 5.12 4.84 7.11
N TRP A 197 4.70 3.88 6.28
CA TRP A 197 5.19 3.78 4.89
C TRP A 197 4.82 5.01 4.07
N PHE A 198 3.57 5.46 4.17
CA PHE A 198 3.09 6.62 3.43
C PHE A 198 3.85 7.89 3.83
N ALA A 199 4.06 8.12 5.14
CA ALA A 199 4.86 9.25 5.62
C ALA A 199 6.30 9.20 5.09
N LYS A 200 6.95 8.03 5.12
CA LYS A 200 8.32 7.86 4.62
C LYS A 200 8.41 8.06 3.12
N ILE A 201 7.56 7.41 2.32
CA ILE A 201 7.54 7.57 0.86
C ILE A 201 7.25 9.03 0.49
N SER A 202 6.28 9.67 1.16
CA SER A 202 5.92 11.06 0.89
C SER A 202 7.08 12.01 1.10
N ARG A 203 7.82 11.89 2.19
CA ARG A 203 8.94 12.78 2.52
C ARG A 203 10.18 12.56 1.69
N HIS A 204 10.49 11.30 1.38
CA HIS A 204 11.76 10.97 0.70
C HIS A 204 11.66 10.97 -0.83
N LEU A 205 10.48 10.67 -1.37
CA LEU A 205 10.31 10.42 -2.79
C LEU A 205 9.18 11.24 -3.42
N LEU A 206 7.98 11.23 -2.86
CA LEU A 206 6.80 11.83 -3.47
C LEU A 206 6.93 13.35 -3.56
N ILE A 207 6.99 14.04 -2.42
CA ILE A 207 7.01 15.51 -2.35
C ILE A 207 8.25 16.09 -3.05
N PRO A 208 9.49 15.63 -2.74
CA PRO A 208 10.68 16.27 -3.28
C PRO A 208 10.99 15.92 -4.75
N LYS A 209 10.39 14.86 -5.28
CA LYS A 209 10.72 14.36 -6.62
C LYS A 209 9.50 14.21 -7.51
N TRP A 210 8.62 13.25 -7.21
CA TRP A 210 7.60 12.79 -8.15
C TRP A 210 6.51 13.83 -8.38
N TRP A 211 6.02 14.49 -7.33
CA TRP A 211 4.95 15.47 -7.44
C TRP A 211 5.38 16.74 -8.16
N THR A 212 6.65 17.14 -8.02
CA THR A 212 7.19 18.35 -8.69
C THR A 212 7.24 18.23 -10.21
N LYS A 213 7.21 17.01 -10.75
CA LYS A 213 7.25 16.71 -12.19
C LYS A 213 6.27 15.60 -12.53
N LEU A 214 5.04 15.74 -12.08
CA LEU A 214 4.01 14.70 -12.24
C LEU A 214 3.71 14.38 -13.70
N GLU A 215 3.77 15.39 -14.60
CA GLU A 215 3.61 15.20 -16.04
C GLU A 215 4.73 14.35 -16.69
N ASP A 216 5.90 14.30 -16.07
CA ASP A 216 7.05 13.52 -16.51
C ASP A 216 7.49 12.50 -15.44
N VAL A 217 6.53 11.97 -14.69
CA VAL A 217 6.81 11.04 -13.58
C VAL A 217 7.55 9.77 -14.04
N LYS A 218 7.41 9.40 -15.31
CA LYS A 218 8.15 8.29 -15.92
C LYS A 218 9.67 8.49 -15.91
N SER A 219 10.16 9.73 -15.89
CA SER A 219 11.60 10.01 -15.79
C SER A 219 12.22 9.57 -14.46
N PHE A 220 11.40 9.28 -13.45
CA PHE A 220 11.83 8.79 -12.14
C PHE A 220 11.77 7.26 -12.00
N GLN A 221 11.47 6.52 -13.06
CA GLN A 221 11.47 5.07 -13.02
C GLN A 221 12.86 4.54 -12.69
N ASP A 222 12.96 3.76 -11.63
CA ASP A 222 14.17 3.07 -11.19
C ASP A 222 13.78 1.67 -10.74
N HIS A 223 13.96 0.72 -11.64
CA HIS A 223 13.57 -0.67 -11.44
C HIS A 223 14.69 -1.51 -10.81
N ASP A 224 15.88 -0.95 -10.66
CA ASP A 224 17.05 -1.66 -10.11
C ASP A 224 17.19 -1.42 -8.60
N THR A 225 16.83 -0.23 -8.14
CA THR A 225 16.98 0.16 -6.73
C THR A 225 15.81 -0.33 -5.87
N ILE A 226 16.12 -0.78 -4.65
CA ILE A 226 15.16 -0.94 -3.55
C ILE A 226 15.53 0.09 -2.48
N HIS A 227 14.74 1.14 -2.34
CA HIS A 227 14.95 2.17 -1.33
C HIS A 227 14.68 1.61 0.07
N ARG A 228 15.67 1.61 0.95
CA ARG A 228 15.54 1.12 2.33
C ARG A 228 15.16 2.30 3.26
N LEU A 229 13.90 2.35 3.75
CA LEU A 229 13.36 3.46 4.54
C LEU A 229 13.14 3.10 6.02
#